data_33b0dc44636a1bc6cb53ad690f60f01e
#
_entry.id   33b0dc44636a1bc6cb53ad690f60f01e
#
_cell.length_a   1.000
_cell.length_b   1.000
_cell.length_c   1.000
_cell.angle_alpha   90.00
_cell.angle_beta   90.00
_cell.angle_gamma   90.00
#
_symmetry.space_group_name_H-M   'P 1'
#
loop_
_entity.id
_entity.type
_entity.pdbx_description
1 polymer ?
#
loop_
_entity_poly.entity_id
_entity_poly.type
_entity_poly.pdbx_seq_one_letter_code
_entity_poly.pdbx_strand_id
1 'polypeptide(L)'
;MTKNEIKPLLEAGVHFGHLTRKWNPNMSPYIFMEKNGIHLINLYKTATKLDEACQSLTKIASSGRKILFVATKKQAKEIVSKSALDVKMPYITETWRNVNKFCYDQESCKENVSY
;
A
#
# COMPACT_ATOMS: atom_id res chain seq x y z
N MET A 1 -5.93 15.53 -7.52
CA MET A 1 -4.47 15.53 -7.76
C MET A 1 -4.11 16.22 -9.07
N THR A 2 -3.17 17.16 -9.02
CA THR A 2 -2.71 17.95 -10.16
C THR A 2 -1.61 17.21 -10.95
N LYS A 3 -1.31 17.68 -12.17
CA LYS A 3 -0.20 17.14 -13.00
C LYS A 3 1.15 17.09 -12.25
N ASN A 4 1.36 17.96 -11.26
CA ASN A 4 2.58 18.02 -10.48
C ASN A 4 2.74 16.84 -9.49
N GLU A 5 1.66 16.15 -9.15
CA GLU A 5 1.70 15.00 -8.23
C GLU A 5 1.96 13.67 -8.95
N ILE A 6 1.74 13.62 -10.26
CA ILE A 6 2.02 12.43 -11.08
C ILE A 6 3.50 12.33 -11.44
N LYS A 7 4.20 13.47 -11.55
CA LYS A 7 5.62 13.50 -11.92
C LYS A 7 6.51 12.69 -10.96
N PRO A 8 6.41 12.84 -9.62
CA PRO A 8 7.19 12.01 -8.69
C PRO A 8 6.88 10.52 -8.80
N LEU A 9 5.62 10.14 -9.08
CA LEU A 9 5.24 8.74 -9.29
C LEU A 9 5.88 8.16 -10.56
N LEU A 10 5.94 8.97 -11.61
CA LEU A 10 6.58 8.58 -12.86
C LEU A 10 8.09 8.40 -12.68
N GLU A 11 8.74 9.33 -12.00
CA GLU A 11 10.17 9.29 -11.69
C GLU A 11 10.54 8.09 -10.79
N ALA A 12 9.66 7.72 -9.86
CA ALA A 12 9.81 6.54 -9.03
C ALA A 12 9.55 5.21 -9.76
N GLY A 13 9.14 5.25 -11.04
CA GLY A 13 8.88 4.05 -11.83
C GLY A 13 7.59 3.31 -11.49
N VAL A 14 6.65 3.94 -10.82
CA VAL A 14 5.37 3.31 -10.38
C VAL A 14 4.48 2.90 -11.55
N HIS A 15 4.72 3.43 -12.75
CA HIS A 15 3.98 3.11 -13.97
C HIS A 15 4.32 1.76 -14.58
N PHE A 16 5.42 1.10 -14.17
CA PHE A 16 5.77 -0.23 -14.67
C PHE A 16 4.91 -1.31 -14.01
N GLY A 17 4.18 -2.05 -14.82
CA GLY A 17 3.37 -3.19 -14.40
C GLY A 17 4.06 -4.54 -14.68
N HIS A 18 3.25 -5.60 -14.73
CA HIS A 18 3.73 -6.94 -15.05
C HIS A 18 4.02 -7.12 -16.54
N LEU A 19 4.80 -8.16 -16.85
CA LEU A 19 4.96 -8.64 -18.21
C LEU A 19 3.60 -9.09 -18.78
N THR A 20 3.39 -8.89 -20.09
CA THR A 20 2.14 -9.24 -20.77
C THR A 20 1.74 -10.70 -20.63
N ARG A 21 2.71 -11.62 -20.46
CA ARG A 21 2.46 -13.06 -20.24
C ARG A 21 2.12 -13.44 -18.79
N LYS A 22 2.31 -12.52 -17.82
CA LYS A 22 2.15 -12.78 -16.36
C LYS A 22 1.15 -11.85 -15.70
N TRP A 23 0.42 -11.08 -16.44
CA TRP A 23 -0.53 -10.12 -15.89
C TRP A 23 -1.86 -10.77 -15.52
N ASN A 24 -2.64 -10.11 -14.67
CA ASN A 24 -4.00 -10.50 -14.36
C ASN A 24 -4.97 -9.74 -15.27
N PRO A 25 -5.86 -10.41 -16.03
CA PRO A 25 -6.84 -9.76 -16.91
C PRO A 25 -7.76 -8.76 -16.19
N ASN A 26 -8.02 -8.94 -14.90
CA ASN A 26 -8.80 -8.01 -14.09
C ASN A 26 -8.15 -6.61 -13.95
N MET A 27 -6.85 -6.50 -14.25
CA MET A 27 -6.13 -5.22 -14.27
C MET A 27 -6.31 -4.43 -15.58
N SER A 28 -6.98 -5.01 -16.59
CA SER A 28 -7.22 -4.35 -17.88
C SER A 28 -7.73 -2.90 -17.77
N PRO A 29 -8.69 -2.57 -16.90
CA PRO A 29 -9.19 -1.19 -16.79
C PRO A 29 -8.14 -0.16 -16.31
N TYR A 30 -7.05 -0.63 -15.67
CA TYR A 30 -6.00 0.22 -15.08
C TYR A 30 -4.74 0.31 -15.94
N ILE A 31 -4.66 -0.45 -17.02
CA ILE A 31 -3.53 -0.45 -17.94
C ILE A 31 -3.74 0.64 -18.98
N PHE A 32 -2.70 1.45 -19.20
CA PHE A 32 -2.71 2.51 -20.20
C PHE A 32 -2.31 1.97 -21.59
N MET A 33 -1.20 1.25 -21.67
CA MET A 33 -0.68 0.67 -22.90
C MET A 33 0.32 -0.45 -22.62
N GLU A 34 0.70 -1.17 -23.66
CA GLU A 34 1.81 -2.12 -23.64
C GLU A 34 3.03 -1.52 -24.36
N LYS A 35 4.21 -1.69 -23.78
CA LYS A 35 5.48 -1.30 -24.39
C LYS A 35 6.55 -2.33 -24.05
N ASN A 36 7.23 -2.85 -25.07
CA ASN A 36 8.31 -3.84 -24.90
C ASN A 36 7.90 -5.07 -24.08
N GLY A 37 6.66 -5.57 -24.27
CA GLY A 37 6.14 -6.72 -23.53
C GLY A 37 5.83 -6.47 -22.07
N ILE A 38 5.76 -5.21 -21.63
CA ILE A 38 5.41 -4.79 -20.27
C ILE A 38 4.17 -3.90 -20.33
N HIS A 39 3.20 -4.15 -19.45
CA HIS A 39 2.06 -3.27 -19.29
C HIS A 39 2.45 -2.01 -18.54
N LEU A 40 2.00 -0.85 -19.01
CA LEU A 40 2.14 0.43 -18.34
C LEU A 40 0.83 0.79 -17.62
N ILE A 41 0.94 1.09 -16.34
CA ILE A 41 -0.20 1.46 -15.49
C ILE A 41 -0.58 2.92 -15.71
N ASN A 42 -1.87 3.19 -15.76
CA ASN A 42 -2.40 4.55 -15.85
C ASN A 42 -2.29 5.28 -14.51
N LEU A 43 -1.33 6.19 -14.38
CA LEU A 43 -1.07 6.93 -13.14
C LEU A 43 -2.19 7.87 -12.73
N TYR A 44 -3.03 8.34 -13.65
CA TYR A 44 -4.22 9.13 -13.29
C TYR A 44 -5.21 8.31 -12.48
N LYS A 45 -5.42 7.05 -12.89
CA LYS A 45 -6.25 6.11 -12.12
C LYS A 45 -5.63 5.74 -10.78
N THR A 46 -4.31 5.59 -10.74
CA THR A 46 -3.56 5.35 -9.50
C THR A 46 -3.77 6.51 -8.52
N ALA A 47 -3.66 7.75 -8.98
CA ALA A 47 -3.88 8.93 -8.17
C ALA A 47 -5.31 8.99 -7.60
N THR A 48 -6.32 8.74 -8.45
CA THR A 48 -7.72 8.69 -8.00
C THR A 48 -7.95 7.61 -6.94
N LYS A 49 -7.39 6.41 -7.14
CA LYS A 49 -7.52 5.32 -6.18
C LYS A 49 -6.77 5.58 -4.88
N LEU A 50 -5.68 6.31 -4.93
CA LEU A 50 -4.97 6.75 -3.72
C LEU A 50 -5.83 7.74 -2.91
N ASP A 51 -6.49 8.69 -3.55
CA ASP A 51 -7.40 9.62 -2.89
C ASP A 51 -8.60 8.88 -2.24
N GLU A 52 -9.20 7.93 -2.95
CA GLU A 52 -10.28 7.09 -2.41
C GLU A 52 -9.80 6.29 -1.17
N ALA A 53 -8.59 5.73 -1.23
CA ALA A 53 -8.00 5.00 -0.12
C ALA A 53 -7.76 5.92 1.10
N CYS A 54 -7.20 7.11 0.89
CA CYS A 54 -7.00 8.10 1.95
C CYS A 54 -8.32 8.50 2.62
N GLN A 55 -9.36 8.75 1.85
CA GLN A 55 -10.69 9.08 2.40
C GLN A 55 -11.28 7.92 3.22
N SER A 56 -11.11 6.68 2.75
CA SER A 56 -11.57 5.49 3.47
C SER A 56 -10.84 5.31 4.78
N LEU A 57 -9.50 5.45 4.79
CA LEU A 57 -8.68 5.39 6.00
C LEU A 57 -9.04 6.50 6.99
N THR A 58 -9.30 7.71 6.50
CA THR A 58 -9.74 8.84 7.35
C THR A 58 -11.06 8.53 8.04
N LYS A 59 -12.03 7.94 7.34
CA LYS A 59 -13.32 7.53 7.93
C LYS A 59 -13.13 6.45 9.01
N ILE A 60 -12.26 5.48 8.78
CA ILE A 60 -11.94 4.41 9.75
C ILE A 60 -11.27 5.00 10.98
N ALA A 61 -10.29 5.86 10.81
CA ALA A 61 -9.58 6.52 11.91
C ALA A 61 -10.51 7.43 12.73
N SER A 62 -11.39 8.18 12.07
CA SER A 62 -12.38 9.04 12.72
C SER A 62 -13.38 8.25 13.58
N SER A 63 -13.63 6.98 13.27
CA SER A 63 -14.47 6.09 14.09
C SER A 63 -13.75 5.51 15.31
N GLY A 64 -12.51 5.93 15.59
CA GLY A 64 -11.70 5.45 16.71
C GLY A 64 -11.11 4.05 16.54
N ARG A 65 -11.20 3.47 15.34
CA ARG A 65 -10.62 2.16 15.03
C ARG A 65 -9.13 2.27 14.77
N LYS A 66 -8.39 1.24 15.15
CA LYS A 66 -6.96 1.12 14.84
C LYS A 66 -6.76 0.52 13.45
N ILE A 67 -5.73 0.98 12.77
CA ILE A 67 -5.32 0.50 11.45
C ILE A 67 -3.98 -0.21 11.63
N LEU A 68 -3.91 -1.47 11.22
CA LEU A 68 -2.68 -2.25 11.23
C LEU A 68 -1.93 -2.04 9.90
N PHE A 69 -0.74 -1.46 9.98
CA PHE A 69 0.15 -1.33 8.82
C PHE A 69 1.03 -2.57 8.66
N VAL A 70 1.09 -3.14 7.46
CA VAL A 70 1.87 -4.34 7.15
C VAL A 70 2.86 -4.05 6.03
N ALA A 71 4.14 -4.20 6.31
CA ALA A 71 5.21 -3.97 5.35
C ALA A 71 6.28 -5.08 5.44
N THR A 72 6.09 -6.17 4.73
CA THR A 72 7.01 -7.31 4.75
C THR A 72 8.17 -7.21 3.75
N LYS A 73 8.10 -6.29 2.79
CA LYS A 73 9.17 -6.03 1.81
C LYS A 73 10.29 -5.22 2.45
N LYS A 74 11.54 -5.64 2.22
CA LYS A 74 12.73 -4.98 2.80
C LYS A 74 12.78 -3.47 2.54
N GLN A 75 12.40 -3.04 1.34
CA GLN A 75 12.42 -1.64 0.94
C GLN A 75 11.36 -0.77 1.65
N ALA A 76 10.27 -1.37 2.09
CA ALA A 76 9.14 -0.68 2.70
C ALA A 76 9.18 -0.69 4.24
N LYS A 77 9.87 -1.66 4.86
CA LYS A 77 9.87 -1.86 6.32
C LYS A 77 10.15 -0.58 7.09
N GLU A 78 11.25 0.07 6.79
CA GLU A 78 11.71 1.24 7.54
C GLU A 78 10.79 2.46 7.32
N ILE A 79 10.35 2.67 6.09
CA ILE A 79 9.48 3.81 5.73
C ILE A 79 8.12 3.66 6.42
N VAL A 80 7.51 2.48 6.34
CA VAL A 80 6.20 2.23 6.91
C VAL A 80 6.23 2.22 8.44
N SER A 81 7.27 1.65 9.07
CA SER A 81 7.40 1.66 10.52
C SER A 81 7.53 3.08 11.08
N LYS A 82 8.35 3.93 10.48
CA LYS A 82 8.47 5.34 10.89
C LYS A 82 7.13 6.08 10.76
N SER A 83 6.48 5.97 9.61
CA SER A 83 5.19 6.64 9.38
C SER A 83 4.06 6.13 10.31
N ALA A 84 4.05 4.84 10.63
CA ALA A 84 3.08 4.27 11.56
C ALA A 84 3.31 4.73 13.01
N LEU A 85 4.58 4.84 13.43
CA LEU A 85 4.96 5.39 14.75
C LEU A 85 4.52 6.85 14.89
N ASP A 86 4.70 7.68 13.87
CA ASP A 86 4.31 9.10 13.88
C ASP A 86 2.81 9.27 14.14
N VAL A 87 1.98 8.37 13.62
CA VAL A 87 0.52 8.38 13.81
C VAL A 87 0.05 7.48 14.96
N LYS A 88 0.98 6.88 15.73
CA LYS A 88 0.69 5.96 16.86
C LYS A 88 -0.25 4.81 16.49
N MET A 89 -0.06 4.23 15.31
CA MET A 89 -0.79 3.07 14.83
C MET A 89 0.08 1.81 14.86
N PRO A 90 -0.50 0.63 15.12
CA PRO A 90 0.23 -0.63 15.13
C PRO A 90 0.77 -0.98 13.74
N TYR A 91 1.95 -1.58 13.70
CA TYR A 91 2.57 -2.03 12.45
C TYR A 91 3.28 -3.38 12.60
N ILE A 92 3.40 -4.12 11.50
CA ILE A 92 4.15 -5.37 11.40
C ILE A 92 5.08 -5.28 10.19
N THR A 93 6.37 -5.49 10.44
CA THR A 93 7.43 -5.46 9.41
C THR A 93 8.13 -6.80 9.23
N GLU A 94 7.75 -7.81 10.02
CA GLU A 94 8.31 -9.14 10.00
C GLU A 94 7.66 -10.06 8.95
N THR A 95 7.57 -11.35 9.23
CA THR A 95 7.01 -12.32 8.30
C THR A 95 5.47 -12.30 8.27
N TRP A 96 4.89 -12.75 7.17
CA TRP A 96 3.43 -12.89 7.03
C TRP A 96 2.79 -13.80 8.10
N ARG A 97 3.53 -14.74 8.66
CA ARG A 97 3.07 -15.57 9.79
C ARG A 97 2.71 -14.74 11.03
N ASN A 98 3.47 -13.67 11.28
CA ASN A 98 3.20 -12.76 12.40
C ASN A 98 1.92 -11.94 12.18
N VAL A 99 1.63 -11.58 10.93
CA VAL A 99 0.35 -10.90 10.58
C VAL A 99 -0.83 -11.81 10.90
N ASN A 100 -0.77 -13.07 10.50
CA ASN A 100 -1.85 -14.03 10.79
C ASN A 100 -2.03 -14.22 12.30
N LYS A 101 -0.95 -14.38 13.05
CA LYS A 101 -0.99 -14.50 14.51
C LYS A 101 -1.64 -13.25 15.14
N PHE A 102 -1.29 -12.06 14.68
CA PHE A 102 -1.89 -10.81 15.15
C PHE A 102 -3.41 -10.75 14.92
N CYS A 103 -3.89 -11.26 13.79
CA CYS A 103 -5.32 -11.26 13.48
C CYS A 103 -6.12 -12.26 14.33
N TYR A 104 -5.48 -13.34 14.81
CA TYR A 104 -6.13 -14.37 15.62
C TYR A 104 -6.05 -14.10 17.13
N ASP A 105 -4.97 -13.51 17.60
CA ASP A 105 -4.72 -13.26 19.05
C ASP A 105 -5.03 -11.80 19.42
N GLN A 106 -6.29 -11.38 19.34
CA GLN A 106 -6.67 -10.03 19.77
C GLN A 106 -6.41 -9.77 21.27
N GLU A 107 -6.26 -10.79 22.09
CA GLU A 107 -5.98 -10.66 23.52
C GLU A 107 -4.47 -10.57 23.83
N SER A 108 -3.59 -11.13 23.02
CA SER A 108 -2.12 -11.08 23.20
C SER A 108 -1.43 -9.90 22.48
N CYS A 109 -2.19 -8.99 21.92
CA CYS A 109 -1.70 -7.84 21.14
C CYS A 109 -0.93 -6.79 21.96
N LYS A 110 -0.84 -6.92 23.28
CA LYS A 110 -0.18 -5.91 24.12
C LYS A 110 1.33 -6.05 24.19
N GLU A 111 1.90 -7.19 23.81
CA GLU A 111 3.33 -7.47 24.04
C GLU A 111 4.21 -7.50 22.77
N ASN A 112 3.66 -7.60 21.56
CA ASN A 112 4.46 -7.76 20.33
C ASN A 112 4.21 -6.69 19.26
N VAL A 113 3.58 -5.60 19.62
CA VAL A 113 3.35 -4.46 18.72
C VAL A 113 4.19 -3.30 19.23
N SER A 114 5.24 -2.97 18.47
CA SER A 114 5.93 -1.69 18.66
C SER A 114 4.95 -0.58 18.25
N TYR A 115 4.74 0.35 19.14
CA TYR A 115 3.98 1.58 18.89
C TYR A 115 4.94 2.69 18.49
#